data_4d4d707dd33aed2507d0950ef41d4004
#
_entry.id   4d4d707dd33aed2507d0950ef41d4004
#
_cell.length_a   1.000
_cell.length_b   1.000
_cell.length_c   1.000
_cell.angle_alpha   90.00
_cell.angle_beta   90.00
_cell.angle_gamma   90.00
#
_symmetry.space_group_name_H-M   'P 1'
#
loop_
_entity.id
_entity.type
_entity.pdbx_description
1 polymer ?
#
loop_
_entity_poly.entity_id
_entity_poly.type
_entity_poly.pdbx_seq_one_letter_code
_entity_poly.pdbx_strand_id
1 'polypeptide(L)'
;QCDWSSDVCSSDLQKAADDLAKELAQYLWDQRDRLRPKVMEIDEAVRRVKAVLADPARKPLLFADCADNPGGGGRGNTIHVLKAFLENGIDRTAYGIFNDPQLAAEAHRLGIGSRFTAQLNRDETNKLSGKLTAPAQVMGLSDGEFVGRRGTMGGRKGSLGQTAWLRLDGRIDVVFITNRQQCLDTEMIEHIGIKVRDMRCVVVKSRGHFRAGFNDIFADEQILEVDSPGLTTPVLQRLPWTNLRHPIWPLEENMTWQVPAEVAVR
;
A
#
# COMPACT_ATOMS: atom_id res chain seq x y z
N GLN A 1 27.07 -17.94 19.59
CA GLN A 1 26.71 -16.65 18.99
C GLN A 1 26.22 -16.94 17.58
N CYS A 2 24.90 -16.97 17.39
CA CYS A 2 24.33 -17.14 16.04
C CYS A 2 24.53 -15.81 15.30
N ASP A 3 25.41 -15.80 14.35
CA ASP A 3 25.53 -14.73 13.38
C ASP A 3 24.34 -14.84 12.41
N TRP A 4 23.45 -13.84 12.44
CA TRP A 4 22.30 -13.73 11.54
C TRP A 4 22.70 -13.11 10.19
N SER A 5 23.95 -13.27 9.78
CA SER A 5 24.37 -13.01 8.42
C SER A 5 23.75 -14.04 7.47
N SER A 6 23.83 -13.81 6.18
CA SER A 6 23.28 -14.65 5.11
C SER A 6 23.70 -16.13 5.11
N ASP A 7 24.49 -16.55 6.10
CA ASP A 7 24.99 -17.90 6.28
C ASP A 7 24.04 -18.88 6.99
N VAL A 8 22.79 -18.49 7.24
CA VAL A 8 21.76 -19.36 7.86
C VAL A 8 21.55 -20.67 7.10
N CYS A 9 22.02 -20.76 5.85
CA CYS A 9 21.97 -21.96 5.02
C CYS A 9 23.33 -22.62 4.78
N SER A 10 24.45 -22.11 5.34
CA SER A 10 25.72 -22.79 5.26
C SER A 10 25.78 -23.86 6.33
N SER A 11 25.55 -25.09 5.96
CA SER A 11 25.80 -26.26 6.80
C SER A 11 26.93 -27.06 6.21
N ASP A 12 27.75 -27.65 7.09
CA ASP A 12 28.75 -28.68 6.77
C ASP A 12 28.10 -29.93 6.15
N LEU A 13 26.77 -29.93 6.06
CA LEU A 13 25.95 -30.99 5.49
C LEU A 13 25.38 -30.55 4.14
N GLN A 14 26.25 -30.27 3.17
CA GLN A 14 25.87 -29.79 1.83
C GLN A 14 24.73 -30.62 1.21
N LYS A 15 24.83 -31.94 1.30
CA LYS A 15 23.78 -32.81 0.76
C LYS A 15 22.41 -32.57 1.42
N ALA A 16 22.37 -32.42 2.75
CA ALA A 16 21.13 -32.18 3.47
C ALA A 16 20.54 -30.81 3.13
N ALA A 17 21.39 -29.78 2.95
CA ALA A 17 20.96 -28.46 2.50
C ALA A 17 20.38 -28.49 1.08
N ASP A 18 21.04 -29.21 0.17
CA ASP A 18 20.56 -29.37 -1.21
C ASP A 18 19.24 -30.13 -1.27
N ASP A 19 19.10 -31.22 -0.48
CA ASP A 19 17.86 -31.99 -0.41
C ASP A 19 16.70 -31.14 0.13
N LEU A 20 16.92 -30.35 1.20
CA LEU A 20 15.93 -29.44 1.74
C LEU A 20 15.55 -28.33 0.74
N ALA A 21 16.53 -27.75 0.04
CA ALA A 21 16.28 -26.75 -0.99
C ALA A 21 15.40 -27.30 -2.12
N LYS A 22 15.66 -28.53 -2.56
CA LYS A 22 14.85 -29.22 -3.57
C LYS A 22 13.44 -29.48 -3.08
N GLU A 23 13.26 -29.97 -1.86
CA GLU A 23 11.96 -30.20 -1.25
C GLU A 23 11.14 -28.91 -1.16
N LEU A 24 11.73 -27.83 -0.66
CA LEU A 24 11.06 -26.53 -0.56
C LEU A 24 10.70 -25.97 -1.94
N ALA A 25 11.59 -26.08 -2.91
CA ALA A 25 11.34 -25.60 -4.27
C ALA A 25 10.18 -26.39 -4.92
N GLN A 26 10.17 -27.71 -4.78
CA GLN A 26 9.07 -28.56 -5.27
C GLN A 26 7.75 -28.22 -4.57
N TYR A 27 7.77 -28.09 -3.24
CA TYR A 27 6.59 -27.71 -2.48
C TYR A 27 6.01 -26.35 -2.94
N LEU A 28 6.86 -25.33 -3.10
CA LEU A 28 6.43 -24.02 -3.57
C LEU A 28 5.85 -24.07 -4.99
N TRP A 29 6.47 -24.88 -5.87
CA TRP A 29 5.96 -25.10 -7.21
C TRP A 29 4.58 -25.74 -7.23
N ASP A 30 4.38 -26.77 -6.42
CA ASP A 30 3.11 -27.48 -6.33
C ASP A 30 1.99 -26.61 -5.72
N GLN A 31 2.36 -25.67 -4.84
CA GLN A 31 1.43 -24.74 -4.22
C GLN A 31 1.28 -23.40 -4.97
N ARG A 32 1.96 -23.20 -6.10
CA ARG A 32 2.08 -21.90 -6.78
C ARG A 32 0.74 -21.20 -7.06
N ASP A 33 -0.29 -21.93 -7.42
CA ASP A 33 -1.61 -21.34 -7.70
C ASP A 33 -2.31 -20.86 -6.42
N ARG A 34 -2.07 -21.54 -5.31
CA ARG A 34 -2.56 -21.14 -4.00
C ARG A 34 -1.87 -19.88 -3.48
N LEU A 35 -0.63 -19.64 -3.91
CA LEU A 35 0.17 -18.47 -3.54
C LEU A 35 -0.13 -17.24 -4.41
N ARG A 36 -0.98 -17.35 -5.41
CA ARG A 36 -1.39 -16.19 -6.22
C ARG A 36 -2.08 -15.14 -5.35
N PRO A 37 -1.72 -13.86 -5.49
CA PRO A 37 -2.39 -12.78 -4.79
C PRO A 37 -3.87 -12.72 -5.15
N LYS A 38 -4.73 -12.61 -4.13
CA LYS A 38 -6.17 -12.41 -4.30
C LYS A 38 -6.46 -10.92 -4.13
N VAL A 39 -6.37 -10.18 -5.20
CA VAL A 39 -6.65 -8.74 -5.22
C VAL A 39 -7.96 -8.46 -5.95
N MET A 40 -8.64 -7.39 -5.55
CA MET A 40 -9.86 -6.95 -6.23
C MET A 40 -9.59 -5.76 -7.15
N GLU A 41 -10.47 -5.61 -8.14
CA GLU A 41 -10.49 -4.44 -8.99
C GLU A 41 -11.12 -3.23 -8.27
N ILE A 42 -10.77 -2.03 -8.70
CA ILE A 42 -11.26 -0.76 -8.10
C ILE A 42 -12.79 -0.70 -8.08
N ASP A 43 -13.46 -1.15 -9.13
CA ASP A 43 -14.93 -1.13 -9.19
C ASP A 43 -15.59 -1.99 -8.11
N GLU A 44 -14.98 -3.13 -7.77
CA GLU A 44 -15.46 -3.96 -6.65
C GLU A 44 -15.23 -3.25 -5.32
N ALA A 45 -14.07 -2.58 -5.14
CA ALA A 45 -13.81 -1.79 -3.94
C ALA A 45 -14.87 -0.68 -3.78
N VAL A 46 -15.20 0.03 -4.86
CA VAL A 46 -16.27 1.06 -4.86
C VAL A 46 -17.61 0.46 -4.46
N ARG A 47 -18.00 -0.69 -5.03
CA ARG A 47 -19.27 -1.37 -4.65
C ARG A 47 -19.31 -1.73 -3.17
N ARG A 48 -18.22 -2.26 -2.62
CA ARG A 48 -18.13 -2.65 -1.20
C ARG A 48 -18.20 -1.44 -0.27
N VAL A 49 -17.50 -0.36 -0.58
CA VAL A 49 -17.59 0.87 0.22
C VAL A 49 -19.01 1.43 0.20
N LYS A 50 -19.65 1.52 -0.97
CA LYS A 50 -21.04 1.99 -1.07
C LYS A 50 -21.99 1.16 -0.20
N ALA A 51 -21.81 -0.15 -0.17
CA ALA A 51 -22.61 -1.02 0.68
C ALA A 51 -22.41 -0.77 2.18
N VAL A 52 -21.15 -0.46 2.59
CA VAL A 52 -20.83 -0.08 3.98
C VAL A 52 -21.38 1.31 4.34
N LEU A 53 -21.33 2.25 3.41
CA LEU A 53 -21.85 3.60 3.63
C LEU A 53 -23.38 3.63 3.74
N ALA A 54 -24.06 2.75 2.99
CA ALA A 54 -25.53 2.65 2.97
C ALA A 54 -26.10 1.94 4.22
N ASP A 55 -25.30 1.13 4.91
CA ASP A 55 -25.75 0.33 6.05
C ASP A 55 -24.84 0.55 7.28
N PRO A 56 -25.29 1.34 8.27
CA PRO A 56 -24.52 1.59 9.49
C PRO A 56 -24.18 0.33 10.31
N ALA A 57 -24.93 -0.76 10.15
CA ALA A 57 -24.68 -2.02 10.85
C ALA A 57 -23.47 -2.79 10.29
N ARG A 58 -23.07 -2.50 9.06
CA ARG A 58 -21.86 -3.09 8.46
C ARG A 58 -20.61 -2.54 9.11
N LYS A 59 -19.63 -3.42 9.32
CA LYS A 59 -18.29 -3.02 9.80
C LYS A 59 -17.59 -2.14 8.77
N PRO A 60 -16.77 -1.16 9.20
CA PRO A 60 -15.94 -0.36 8.28
C PRO A 60 -14.93 -1.24 7.55
N LEU A 61 -14.40 -0.75 6.42
CA LEU A 61 -13.43 -1.47 5.60
C LEU A 61 -12.08 -0.74 5.55
N LEU A 62 -11.03 -1.51 5.45
CA LEU A 62 -9.69 -1.02 5.13
C LEU A 62 -9.24 -1.63 3.79
N PHE A 63 -8.88 -0.77 2.84
CA PHE A 63 -8.29 -1.17 1.57
C PHE A 63 -6.78 -0.94 1.57
N ALA A 64 -6.06 -1.99 1.23
CA ALA A 64 -4.64 -1.89 0.91
C ALA A 64 -4.47 -1.67 -0.59
N ASP A 65 -4.06 -0.47 -1.01
CA ASP A 65 -3.65 -0.16 -2.39
C ASP A 65 -2.26 -0.76 -2.63
N CYS A 66 -2.25 -2.06 -2.96
CA CYS A 66 -1.03 -2.85 -3.02
C CYS A 66 -0.17 -2.55 -4.25
N ALA A 67 -0.76 -1.97 -5.30
CA ALA A 67 -0.05 -1.57 -6.51
C ALA A 67 0.83 -0.33 -6.31
N ASP A 68 0.60 0.44 -5.24
CA ASP A 68 1.40 1.61 -4.90
C ASP A 68 1.93 1.56 -3.47
N ASN A 69 2.65 0.50 -3.18
CA ASN A 69 3.28 0.25 -1.88
C ASN A 69 4.71 0.78 -1.85
N PRO A 70 5.02 1.89 -1.14
CA PRO A 70 6.38 2.41 -1.04
C PRO A 70 7.39 1.42 -0.45
N GLY A 71 6.95 0.51 0.44
CA GLY A 71 7.80 -0.57 0.97
C GLY A 71 8.23 -1.59 -0.08
N GLY A 72 7.53 -1.68 -1.20
CA GLY A 72 7.90 -2.50 -2.37
C GLY A 72 8.53 -1.69 -3.52
N GLY A 73 8.80 -0.41 -3.31
CA GLY A 73 9.36 0.49 -4.35
C GLY A 73 8.32 1.35 -5.06
N GLY A 74 7.04 1.28 -4.68
CA GLY A 74 5.99 2.18 -5.16
C GLY A 74 6.27 3.64 -4.83
N ARG A 75 5.68 4.56 -5.56
CA ARG A 75 5.88 5.99 -5.34
C ARG A 75 5.04 6.55 -4.19
N GLY A 76 3.95 5.87 -3.83
CA GLY A 76 2.98 6.34 -2.83
C GLY A 76 2.10 7.47 -3.33
N ASN A 77 1.94 7.63 -4.64
CA ASN A 77 1.25 8.76 -5.25
C ASN A 77 0.29 8.42 -6.40
N THR A 78 -0.05 7.14 -6.61
CA THR A 78 -1.07 6.80 -7.61
C THR A 78 -2.44 7.30 -7.18
N ILE A 79 -3.20 7.84 -8.15
CA ILE A 79 -4.49 8.48 -7.89
C ILE A 79 -5.70 7.56 -8.10
N HIS A 80 -5.52 6.36 -8.66
CA HIS A 80 -6.61 5.60 -9.29
C HIS A 80 -7.73 5.25 -8.33
N VAL A 81 -7.41 4.73 -7.13
CA VAL A 81 -8.42 4.41 -6.11
C VAL A 81 -9.08 5.70 -5.59
N LEU A 82 -8.28 6.73 -5.29
CA LEU A 82 -8.78 8.02 -4.81
C LEU A 82 -9.72 8.67 -5.82
N LYS A 83 -9.34 8.69 -7.10
CA LYS A 83 -10.15 9.22 -8.20
C LYS A 83 -11.48 8.49 -8.30
N ALA A 84 -11.46 7.16 -8.32
CA ALA A 84 -12.68 6.36 -8.38
C ALA A 84 -13.61 6.63 -7.19
N PHE A 85 -13.06 6.80 -5.99
CA PHE A 85 -13.85 7.12 -4.79
C PHE A 85 -14.49 8.50 -4.89
N LEU A 86 -13.77 9.52 -5.35
CA LEU A 86 -14.31 10.87 -5.56
C LEU A 86 -15.42 10.87 -6.62
N GLU A 87 -15.19 10.25 -7.79
CA GLU A 87 -16.16 10.17 -8.89
C GLU A 87 -17.44 9.41 -8.49
N ASN A 88 -17.35 8.48 -7.54
CA ASN A 88 -18.45 7.70 -7.05
C ASN A 88 -19.12 8.25 -5.78
N GLY A 89 -18.74 9.44 -5.33
CA GLY A 89 -19.38 10.10 -4.18
C GLY A 89 -19.12 9.43 -2.84
N ILE A 90 -18.00 8.69 -2.71
CA ILE A 90 -17.61 8.06 -1.45
C ILE A 90 -17.25 9.15 -0.43
N ASP A 91 -17.74 8.99 0.80
CA ASP A 91 -17.49 9.88 1.94
C ASP A 91 -16.93 9.13 3.16
N ARG A 92 -16.74 9.84 4.30
CA ARG A 92 -16.29 9.26 5.58
C ARG A 92 -15.11 8.31 5.41
N THR A 93 -14.16 8.71 4.56
CA THR A 93 -13.00 7.92 4.18
C THR A 93 -11.72 8.66 4.53
N ALA A 94 -10.78 7.98 5.22
CA ALA A 94 -9.42 8.44 5.38
C ALA A 94 -8.51 7.74 4.35
N TYR A 95 -7.70 8.52 3.65
CA TYR A 95 -6.73 8.03 2.69
C TYR A 95 -5.31 8.34 3.19
N GLY A 96 -4.61 7.34 3.62
CA GLY A 96 -3.29 7.51 4.22
C GLY A 96 -2.25 6.59 3.62
N ILE A 97 -1.11 7.08 3.36
CA ILE A 97 -0.53 8.40 3.24
C ILE A 97 -0.13 8.62 1.79
N PHE A 98 -0.31 9.83 1.27
CA PHE A 98 -0.10 10.14 -0.15
C PHE A 98 1.16 11.01 -0.29
N ASN A 99 2.14 10.56 -1.08
CA ASN A 99 3.38 11.28 -1.28
C ASN A 99 3.22 12.35 -2.38
N ASP A 100 2.99 13.60 -1.97
CA ASP A 100 3.01 14.77 -2.85
C ASP A 100 3.63 15.96 -2.11
N PRO A 101 4.95 16.11 -2.15
CA PRO A 101 5.67 17.16 -1.44
C PRO A 101 5.24 18.58 -1.85
N GLN A 102 4.89 18.78 -3.12
CA GLN A 102 4.50 20.09 -3.62
C GLN A 102 3.13 20.51 -3.09
N LEU A 103 2.17 19.57 -3.06
CA LEU A 103 0.84 19.82 -2.53
C LEU A 103 0.87 20.02 -1.01
N ALA A 104 1.69 19.27 -0.29
CA ALA A 104 1.91 19.47 1.14
C ALA A 104 2.49 20.87 1.41
N ALA A 105 3.52 21.30 0.69
CA ALA A 105 4.10 22.65 0.81
C ALA A 105 3.10 23.77 0.42
N GLU A 106 2.27 23.54 -0.59
CA GLU A 106 1.21 24.48 -0.98
C GLU A 106 0.18 24.66 0.15
N ALA A 107 -0.25 23.56 0.77
CA ALA A 107 -1.18 23.60 1.91
C ALA A 107 -0.59 24.36 3.11
N HIS A 108 0.71 24.14 3.41
CA HIS A 108 1.41 24.88 4.47
C HIS A 108 1.44 26.40 4.19
N ARG A 109 1.67 26.80 2.95
CA ARG A 109 1.67 28.21 2.55
C ARG A 109 0.28 28.84 2.64
N LEU A 110 -0.78 28.07 2.33
CA LEU A 110 -2.17 28.55 2.37
C LEU A 110 -2.73 28.65 3.80
N GLY A 111 -2.33 27.74 4.69
CA GLY A 111 -2.77 27.70 6.07
C GLY A 111 -4.08 26.95 6.30
N ILE A 112 -4.32 26.56 7.56
CA ILE A 112 -5.52 25.82 7.99
C ILE A 112 -6.78 26.63 7.69
N GLY A 113 -7.83 25.94 7.22
CA GLY A 113 -9.12 26.51 6.86
C GLY A 113 -9.21 26.98 5.40
N SER A 114 -8.09 27.19 4.71
CA SER A 114 -8.07 27.63 3.33
C SER A 114 -8.74 26.63 2.38
N ARG A 115 -9.48 27.16 1.41
CA ARG A 115 -10.12 26.38 0.34
C ARG A 115 -9.46 26.73 -0.98
N PHE A 116 -9.15 25.74 -1.78
CA PHE A 116 -8.48 25.89 -3.06
C PHE A 116 -8.75 24.71 -3.98
N THR A 117 -8.27 24.79 -5.20
CA THR A 117 -8.29 23.66 -6.13
C THR A 117 -6.95 22.94 -6.06
N ALA A 118 -6.92 21.78 -5.39
CA ALA A 118 -5.73 20.96 -5.27
C ALA A 118 -5.41 20.27 -6.61
N GLN A 119 -4.14 20.32 -7.00
CA GLN A 119 -3.61 19.64 -8.19
C GLN A 119 -2.62 18.58 -7.73
N LEU A 120 -3.10 17.33 -7.60
CA LEU A 120 -2.29 16.20 -7.19
C LEU A 120 -1.35 15.79 -8.33
N ASN A 121 -0.11 15.49 -7.97
CA ASN A 121 0.91 15.04 -8.93
C ASN A 121 1.17 16.05 -10.08
N ARG A 122 1.14 17.34 -9.80
CA ARG A 122 1.26 18.42 -10.79
C ARG A 122 2.41 18.20 -11.77
N ASP A 123 3.61 17.91 -11.26
CA ASP A 123 4.84 17.75 -12.03
C ASP A 123 5.28 16.29 -12.17
N GLU A 124 4.41 15.33 -11.79
CA GLU A 124 4.71 13.91 -11.92
C GLU A 124 4.75 13.50 -13.38
N THR A 125 5.80 12.77 -13.75
CA THR A 125 6.04 12.27 -15.11
C THR A 125 5.75 10.77 -15.27
N ASN A 126 5.63 10.03 -14.17
CA ASN A 126 5.30 8.62 -14.22
C ASN A 126 3.83 8.44 -14.62
N LYS A 127 3.62 7.80 -15.77
CA LYS A 127 2.28 7.55 -16.33
C LYS A 127 1.37 6.73 -15.40
N LEU A 128 1.94 5.87 -14.56
CA LEU A 128 1.19 5.05 -13.61
C LEU A 128 0.64 5.86 -12.43
N SER A 129 1.25 7.00 -12.10
CA SER A 129 0.80 7.83 -10.98
C SER A 129 -0.50 8.56 -11.27
N GLY A 130 -0.65 9.06 -12.49
CA GLY A 130 -1.79 9.88 -12.91
C GLY A 130 -1.79 11.28 -12.29
N LYS A 131 -2.67 12.16 -12.79
CA LYS A 131 -2.91 13.51 -12.25
C LYS A 131 -4.38 13.67 -11.89
N LEU A 132 -4.67 14.43 -10.84
CA LEU A 132 -6.03 14.66 -10.36
C LEU A 132 -6.16 16.09 -9.86
N THR A 133 -7.28 16.71 -10.20
CA THR A 133 -7.66 18.03 -9.70
C THR A 133 -8.96 17.90 -8.92
N ALA A 134 -9.02 18.44 -7.71
CA ALA A 134 -10.20 18.39 -6.87
C ALA A 134 -10.33 19.62 -5.98
N PRO A 135 -11.55 20.08 -5.64
CA PRO A 135 -11.75 21.04 -4.56
C PRO A 135 -11.19 20.52 -3.25
N ALA A 136 -10.48 21.33 -2.51
CA ALA A 136 -9.83 20.94 -1.27
C ALA A 136 -9.97 22.00 -0.18
N GLN A 137 -10.00 21.55 1.06
CA GLN A 137 -9.86 22.39 2.25
C GLN A 137 -8.70 21.87 3.11
N VAL A 138 -7.84 22.78 3.58
CA VAL A 138 -6.77 22.47 4.53
C VAL A 138 -7.39 22.29 5.91
N MET A 139 -7.37 21.06 6.43
CA MET A 139 -7.96 20.71 7.72
C MET A 139 -6.93 20.68 8.84
N GLY A 140 -5.68 20.33 8.54
CA GLY A 140 -4.59 20.27 9.50
C GLY A 140 -3.23 20.33 8.82
N LEU A 141 -2.23 20.77 9.57
CA LEU A 141 -0.83 20.87 9.15
C LEU A 141 0.07 20.36 10.27
N SER A 142 1.17 19.67 9.92
CA SER A 142 2.12 19.10 10.85
C SER A 142 3.53 19.11 10.24
N ASP A 143 4.56 19.07 11.10
CA ASP A 143 5.94 18.77 10.71
C ASP A 143 6.15 17.27 10.36
N GLY A 144 5.12 16.46 10.61
CA GLY A 144 5.10 15.04 10.31
C GLY A 144 5.81 14.15 11.32
N GLU A 145 6.26 14.69 12.46
CA GLU A 145 6.84 13.89 13.53
C GLU A 145 5.76 13.09 14.26
N PHE A 146 6.00 11.81 14.47
CA PHE A 146 5.09 10.92 15.18
C PHE A 146 5.85 9.84 15.95
N VAL A 147 5.17 9.22 16.91
CA VAL A 147 5.64 8.00 17.60
C VAL A 147 4.68 6.88 17.25
N GLY A 148 5.18 5.85 16.57
CA GLY A 148 4.34 4.72 16.20
C GLY A 148 3.75 4.01 17.40
N ARG A 149 2.51 3.57 17.26
CA ARG A 149 1.72 2.97 18.35
C ARG A 149 1.87 1.46 18.39
N ARG A 150 1.92 0.81 17.23
CA ARG A 150 1.88 -0.65 17.10
C ARG A 150 2.72 -1.18 15.93
N GLY A 151 2.77 -2.52 15.85
CA GLY A 151 3.44 -3.20 14.76
C GLY A 151 4.93 -2.85 14.65
N THR A 152 5.42 -2.74 13.45
CA THR A 152 6.84 -2.45 13.17
C THR A 152 7.28 -1.05 13.62
N MET A 153 6.31 -0.15 13.81
CA MET A 153 6.58 1.24 14.26
C MET A 153 6.40 1.42 15.76
N GLY A 154 5.88 0.44 16.49
CA GLY A 154 5.56 0.57 17.91
C GLY A 154 6.72 1.12 18.74
N GLY A 155 6.50 2.27 19.41
CA GLY A 155 7.47 2.99 20.23
C GLY A 155 8.60 3.69 19.44
N ARG A 156 8.61 3.62 18.12
CA ARG A 156 9.64 4.25 17.28
C ARG A 156 9.20 5.64 16.84
N LYS A 157 10.12 6.58 16.86
CA LYS A 157 9.93 7.89 16.24
C LYS A 157 10.03 7.77 14.72
N GLY A 158 9.18 8.47 13.99
CA GLY A 158 9.20 8.58 12.53
C GLY A 158 8.91 10.01 12.11
N SER A 159 9.26 10.34 10.87
CA SER A 159 8.97 11.65 10.28
C SER A 159 8.43 11.48 8.87
N LEU A 160 7.27 12.07 8.62
CA LEU A 160 6.64 12.17 7.31
C LEU A 160 7.08 13.44 6.56
N GLY A 161 7.88 14.28 7.23
CA GLY A 161 8.20 15.64 6.79
C GLY A 161 6.97 16.56 6.82
N GLN A 162 7.03 17.70 6.18
CA GLN A 162 5.86 18.57 6.11
C GLN A 162 4.64 17.76 5.66
N THR A 163 3.61 17.75 6.50
CA THR A 163 2.42 16.95 6.31
C THR A 163 1.18 17.82 6.32
N ALA A 164 0.25 17.56 5.40
CA ALA A 164 -1.00 18.28 5.29
C ALA A 164 -2.18 17.30 5.25
N TRP A 165 -3.18 17.58 6.06
CA TRP A 165 -4.49 16.95 5.95
C TRP A 165 -5.38 17.82 5.08
N LEU A 166 -5.74 17.31 3.91
CA LEU A 166 -6.72 17.93 3.03
C LEU A 166 -8.01 17.12 3.01
N ARG A 167 -9.14 17.83 3.09
CA ARG A 167 -10.45 17.24 2.78
C ARG A 167 -10.78 17.54 1.34
N LEU A 168 -10.77 16.49 0.50
CA LEU A 168 -11.08 16.59 -0.91
C LEU A 168 -12.59 16.50 -1.15
N ASP A 169 -13.12 17.43 -1.94
CA ASP A 169 -14.52 17.53 -2.33
C ASP A 169 -15.51 17.46 -1.13
N GLY A 170 -15.05 17.92 0.05
CA GLY A 170 -15.80 17.88 1.30
C GLY A 170 -16.04 16.47 1.89
N ARG A 171 -15.46 15.41 1.32
CA ARG A 171 -15.83 14.02 1.59
C ARG A 171 -14.69 13.09 2.03
N ILE A 172 -13.50 13.20 1.41
CA ILE A 172 -12.39 12.29 1.64
C ILE A 172 -11.25 13.03 2.33
N ASP A 173 -10.83 12.53 3.47
CA ASP A 173 -9.70 13.06 4.22
C ASP A 173 -8.41 12.38 3.75
N VAL A 174 -7.47 13.14 3.20
CA VAL A 174 -6.20 12.64 2.66
C VAL A 174 -5.03 13.24 3.41
N VAL A 175 -4.08 12.41 3.83
CA VAL A 175 -2.82 12.85 4.44
C VAL A 175 -1.74 12.91 3.36
N PHE A 176 -1.32 14.12 3.00
CA PHE A 176 -0.23 14.38 2.07
C PHE A 176 1.08 14.57 2.81
N ILE A 177 2.14 13.92 2.33
CA ILE A 177 3.44 13.86 3.00
C ILE A 177 4.58 14.24 2.04
N THR A 178 5.71 14.70 2.62
CA THR A 178 6.93 15.01 1.85
C THR A 178 7.94 13.87 1.84
N ASN A 179 8.08 13.14 2.94
CA ASN A 179 9.00 12.01 3.04
C ASN A 179 8.26 10.73 2.60
N ARG A 180 8.63 10.18 1.43
CA ARG A 180 7.99 8.97 0.92
C ARG A 180 8.15 7.81 1.88
N GLN A 181 7.03 7.29 2.39
CA GLN A 181 6.97 6.16 3.30
C GLN A 181 5.77 5.26 3.00
N GLN A 182 5.86 4.01 3.44
CA GLN A 182 4.74 3.09 3.49
C GLN A 182 3.87 3.42 4.71
N CYS A 183 2.55 3.38 4.57
CA CYS A 183 1.66 3.48 5.73
C CYS A 183 1.76 2.19 6.55
N LEU A 184 2.25 2.28 7.78
CA LEU A 184 2.54 1.14 8.65
C LEU A 184 1.77 1.18 9.97
N ASP A 185 1.31 2.36 10.39
CA ASP A 185 0.72 2.59 11.70
C ASP A 185 -0.39 3.64 11.59
N THR A 186 -1.41 3.54 12.44
CA THR A 186 -2.51 4.51 12.47
C THR A 186 -2.02 5.91 12.82
N GLU A 187 -0.96 6.05 13.63
CA GLU A 187 -0.38 7.36 14.00
C GLU A 187 0.11 8.15 12.77
N MET A 188 0.48 7.46 11.68
CA MET A 188 0.83 8.15 10.42
C MET A 188 -0.37 8.90 9.81
N ILE A 189 -1.60 8.59 10.25
CA ILE A 189 -2.85 9.26 9.88
C ILE A 189 -3.36 10.10 11.04
N GLU A 190 -3.28 9.59 12.27
CA GLU A 190 -3.94 10.16 13.44
C GLU A 190 -3.18 11.34 14.07
N HIS A 191 -1.82 11.41 13.92
CA HIS A 191 -1.00 12.50 14.47
C HIS A 191 -1.43 13.91 14.05
N ILE A 192 -2.13 14.03 12.91
CA ILE A 192 -2.59 15.31 12.35
C ILE A 192 -4.06 15.62 12.69
N GLY A 193 -4.73 14.72 13.43
CA GLY A 193 -6.09 14.96 13.95
C GLY A 193 -7.20 14.10 13.31
N ILE A 194 -6.91 13.30 12.29
CA ILE A 194 -7.87 12.33 11.73
C ILE A 194 -8.06 11.18 12.73
N LYS A 195 -9.29 10.78 12.98
CA LYS A 195 -9.61 9.64 13.83
C LYS A 195 -9.99 8.44 12.98
N VAL A 196 -9.08 7.47 12.85
CA VAL A 196 -9.27 6.28 12.03
C VAL A 196 -10.51 5.48 12.44
N ARG A 197 -10.81 5.43 13.75
CA ARG A 197 -11.98 4.71 14.29
C ARG A 197 -13.32 5.32 13.89
N ASP A 198 -13.36 6.59 13.51
CA ASP A 198 -14.59 7.29 13.11
C ASP A 198 -14.86 7.12 11.59
N MET A 199 -13.93 6.53 10.86
CA MET A 199 -14.04 6.33 9.41
C MET A 199 -14.85 5.08 9.07
N ARG A 200 -15.60 5.16 7.98
CA ARG A 200 -16.31 4.01 7.40
C ARG A 200 -15.42 3.25 6.41
N CYS A 201 -14.43 3.92 5.89
CA CYS A 201 -13.43 3.36 5.01
C CYS A 201 -12.06 3.97 5.29
N VAL A 202 -11.02 3.16 5.22
CA VAL A 202 -9.64 3.61 5.24
C VAL A 202 -8.93 3.02 4.03
N VAL A 203 -8.12 3.80 3.34
CA VAL A 203 -7.24 3.31 2.28
C VAL A 203 -5.80 3.56 2.69
N VAL A 204 -4.94 2.55 2.58
CA VAL A 204 -3.51 2.67 2.88
C VAL A 204 -2.67 2.29 1.67
N LYS A 205 -1.65 3.08 1.35
CA LYS A 205 -0.63 2.74 0.35
C LYS A 205 0.40 1.79 0.97
N SER A 206 0.01 0.51 1.01
CA SER A 206 0.74 -0.56 1.68
C SER A 206 0.21 -1.91 1.23
N ARG A 207 0.87 -3.02 1.55
CA ARG A 207 0.36 -4.34 1.24
C ARG A 207 0.19 -5.24 2.47
N GLY A 208 1.22 -5.44 3.26
CA GLY A 208 1.21 -6.41 4.36
C GLY A 208 1.60 -5.85 5.72
N HIS A 209 2.67 -5.09 5.79
CA HIS A 209 3.27 -4.65 7.05
C HIS A 209 2.36 -3.77 7.93
N PHE A 210 1.38 -3.07 7.35
CA PHE A 210 0.44 -2.22 8.09
C PHE A 210 -0.51 -3.02 9.00
N ARG A 211 -0.76 -4.30 8.70
CA ARG A 211 -1.77 -5.10 9.42
C ARG A 211 -1.58 -5.05 10.94
N ALA A 212 -0.34 -5.21 11.43
CA ALA A 212 -0.04 -5.14 12.85
C ALA A 212 -0.27 -3.76 13.49
N GLY A 213 -0.24 -2.68 12.70
CA GLY A 213 -0.56 -1.31 13.14
C GLY A 213 -2.05 -1.01 13.20
N PHE A 214 -2.89 -1.80 12.51
CA PHE A 214 -4.32 -1.55 12.34
C PHE A 214 -5.24 -2.64 12.91
N ASN A 215 -4.70 -3.79 13.35
CA ASN A 215 -5.47 -4.98 13.75
C ASN A 215 -6.28 -4.82 15.05
N ASP A 216 -6.10 -3.74 15.79
CA ASP A 216 -6.96 -3.39 16.93
C ASP A 216 -8.21 -2.58 16.52
N ILE A 217 -8.30 -2.18 15.26
CA ILE A 217 -9.43 -1.45 14.68
C ILE A 217 -10.14 -2.29 13.62
N PHE A 218 -9.39 -2.99 12.77
CA PHE A 218 -9.90 -3.78 11.66
C PHE A 218 -9.52 -5.25 11.84
N ALA A 219 -10.51 -6.13 11.88
CA ALA A 219 -10.29 -7.57 11.80
C ALA A 219 -9.86 -7.97 10.37
N ASP A 220 -9.26 -9.14 10.21
CA ASP A 220 -8.70 -9.58 8.92
C ASP A 220 -9.72 -9.59 7.78
N GLU A 221 -10.98 -9.94 8.07
CA GLU A 221 -12.06 -9.94 7.08
C GLU A 221 -12.49 -8.53 6.60
N GLN A 222 -12.10 -7.49 7.33
CA GLN A 222 -12.35 -6.09 6.96
C GLN A 222 -11.20 -5.50 6.12
N ILE A 223 -10.08 -6.21 6.03
CA ILE A 223 -8.87 -5.77 5.30
C ILE A 223 -8.87 -6.42 3.92
N LEU A 224 -8.96 -5.59 2.91
CA LEU A 224 -9.11 -6.03 1.51
C LEU A 224 -7.97 -5.46 0.67
N GLU A 225 -7.37 -6.29 -0.18
CA GLU A 225 -6.33 -5.85 -1.12
C GLU A 225 -6.98 -5.38 -2.42
N VAL A 226 -6.72 -4.13 -2.82
CA VAL A 226 -7.15 -3.56 -4.09
C VAL A 226 -5.94 -3.37 -5.00
N ASP A 227 -6.11 -3.76 -6.27
CA ASP A 227 -5.11 -3.54 -7.29
C ASP A 227 -5.51 -2.37 -8.19
N SER A 228 -4.50 -1.64 -8.62
CA SER A 228 -4.62 -0.47 -9.49
C SER A 228 -3.40 -0.40 -10.42
N PRO A 229 -3.37 0.45 -11.45
CA PRO A 229 -2.12 0.73 -12.13
C PRO A 229 -1.06 1.26 -11.15
N GLY A 230 0.07 0.54 -11.03
CA GLY A 230 1.14 0.92 -10.11
C GLY A 230 2.36 -0.01 -10.20
N LEU A 231 3.50 0.47 -9.74
CA LEU A 231 4.79 -0.22 -9.87
C LEU A 231 4.89 -1.49 -9.02
N THR A 232 4.08 -1.60 -7.98
CA THR A 232 4.09 -2.74 -7.05
C THR A 232 2.85 -3.62 -7.19
N THR A 233 2.17 -3.54 -8.35
CA THR A 233 1.04 -4.43 -8.63
C THR A 233 1.46 -5.89 -8.50
N PRO A 234 0.70 -6.72 -7.78
CA PRO A 234 0.96 -8.14 -7.73
C PRO A 234 0.47 -8.88 -8.99
N VAL A 235 -0.27 -8.21 -9.87
CA VAL A 235 -0.71 -8.74 -11.17
C VAL A 235 0.37 -8.44 -12.20
N LEU A 236 1.41 -9.27 -12.22
CA LEU A 236 2.63 -9.05 -12.99
C LEU A 236 2.39 -8.90 -14.50
N GLN A 237 1.30 -9.47 -15.03
CA GLN A 237 0.90 -9.33 -16.44
C GLN A 237 0.57 -7.88 -16.84
N ARG A 238 0.32 -6.98 -15.88
CA ARG A 238 0.05 -5.55 -16.15
C ARG A 238 1.30 -4.73 -16.42
N LEU A 239 2.48 -5.29 -16.12
CA LEU A 239 3.75 -4.58 -16.29
C LEU A 239 4.36 -4.88 -17.67
N PRO A 240 4.91 -3.87 -18.38
CA PRO A 240 5.51 -4.05 -19.69
C PRO A 240 6.93 -4.62 -19.57
N TRP A 241 7.03 -5.90 -19.29
CA TRP A 241 8.31 -6.59 -19.17
C TRP A 241 9.03 -6.66 -20.53
N THR A 242 10.32 -6.30 -20.55
CA THR A 242 11.13 -6.29 -21.78
C THR A 242 12.36 -7.18 -21.73
N ASN A 243 12.86 -7.49 -20.52
CA ASN A 243 14.15 -8.18 -20.32
C ASN A 243 14.01 -9.36 -19.35
N LEU A 244 12.96 -10.17 -19.47
CA LEU A 244 12.80 -11.37 -18.68
C LEU A 244 13.29 -12.60 -19.42
N ARG A 245 13.83 -13.57 -18.66
CA ARG A 245 14.07 -14.92 -19.19
C ARG A 245 12.74 -15.66 -19.27
N HIS A 246 12.52 -16.33 -20.38
CA HIS A 246 11.33 -17.14 -20.61
C HIS A 246 11.69 -18.63 -20.66
N PRO A 247 10.79 -19.54 -20.19
CA PRO A 247 9.51 -19.26 -19.56
C PRO A 247 9.68 -18.81 -18.09
N ILE A 248 8.74 -17.99 -17.60
CA ILE A 248 8.70 -17.56 -16.19
C ILE A 248 7.27 -17.53 -15.67
N TRP A 249 7.02 -18.22 -14.55
CA TRP A 249 5.74 -18.15 -13.85
C TRP A 249 5.67 -16.86 -13.01
N PRO A 250 4.51 -16.17 -12.93
CA PRO A 250 3.18 -16.53 -13.47
C PRO A 250 2.86 -15.89 -14.84
N LEU A 251 3.84 -15.42 -15.61
CA LEU A 251 3.58 -14.81 -16.92
C LEU A 251 3.19 -15.87 -17.96
N GLU A 252 3.80 -17.07 -17.89
CA GLU A 252 3.42 -18.23 -18.68
C GLU A 252 2.75 -19.27 -17.77
N GLU A 253 1.43 -19.34 -17.84
CA GLU A 253 0.63 -20.21 -16.95
C GLU A 253 0.85 -21.70 -17.21
N ASN A 254 1.10 -22.09 -18.44
CA ASN A 254 1.24 -23.48 -18.87
C ASN A 254 2.68 -24.00 -18.81
N MET A 255 3.60 -23.25 -18.17
CA MET A 255 4.98 -23.72 -18.04
C MET A 255 5.07 -24.94 -17.13
N THR A 256 5.98 -25.85 -17.48
CA THR A 256 6.41 -26.95 -16.62
C THR A 256 7.76 -26.59 -16.02
N TRP A 257 7.96 -26.98 -14.77
CA TRP A 257 9.23 -26.85 -14.09
C TRP A 257 9.53 -28.12 -13.32
N GLN A 258 10.80 -28.48 -13.31
CA GLN A 258 11.29 -29.62 -12.53
C GLN A 258 12.47 -29.14 -11.68
N VAL A 259 12.57 -29.71 -10.50
CA VAL A 259 13.70 -29.46 -9.60
C VAL A 259 15.00 -29.87 -10.32
N PRO A 260 15.99 -28.97 -10.43
CA PRO A 260 17.29 -29.35 -11.00
C PRO A 260 17.93 -30.51 -10.24
N ALA A 261 18.54 -31.45 -10.97
CA ALA A 261 19.22 -32.60 -10.37
C ALA A 261 20.37 -32.17 -9.44
N GLU A 262 21.04 -31.06 -9.82
CA GLU A 262 22.11 -30.44 -9.04
C GLU A 262 21.77 -28.98 -8.71
N VAL A 263 22.01 -28.57 -7.46
CA VAL A 263 21.93 -27.17 -7.04
C VAL A 263 23.26 -26.52 -7.40
N ALA A 264 23.27 -25.66 -8.41
CA ALA A 264 24.48 -24.92 -8.75
C ALA A 264 24.76 -23.87 -7.66
N VAL A 265 25.76 -24.09 -6.85
CA VAL A 265 26.35 -23.05 -5.99
C VAL A 265 27.10 -22.09 -6.91
N ARG A 266 26.67 -20.83 -6.99
CA ARG A 266 27.39 -19.76 -7.68
C ARG A 266 28.07 -18.85 -6.68
#